data_9e82a5cac87b4b96181db75d8651b930
#
_entry.id   9e82a5cac87b4b96181db75d8651b930
#
_cell.length_a   1.000
_cell.length_b   1.000
_cell.length_c   1.000
_cell.angle_alpha   90.00
_cell.angle_beta   90.00
_cell.angle_gamma   90.00
#
_symmetry.space_group_name_H-M   'P 1'
#
loop_
_entity.id
_entity.type
_entity.pdbx_description
1 polymer ?
#
loop_
_entity_poly.entity_id
_entity_poly.type
_entity_poly.pdbx_seq_one_letter_code
_entity_poly.pdbx_strand_id
1 'polypeptide(L)'
;MLFRSGVDVGIRILQAKQHGVDGVVVSNHGGRQLDTAPSPLDMLAAIRSAVGPEFPLMLDSGVRRGSDVAIARCLGANSTLFGRPTLFGVAAAGEQGAARALQLVRQELETIMRQIGCPTFHKLDRAYLWADTDPSHDTIDR
;
A
#
# COMPACT_ATOMS: atom_id res chain seq x y z
N MET A 1 4.79 10.14 -19.61
CA MET A 1 4.57 8.77 -20.10
C MET A 1 3.41 8.17 -19.31
N LEU A 2 2.27 7.93 -19.94
CA LEU A 2 1.10 7.36 -19.32
C LEU A 2 1.35 5.86 -19.08
N PHE A 3 1.27 5.41 -17.82
CA PHE A 3 1.26 3.97 -17.49
C PHE A 3 -0.11 3.41 -17.85
N ARG A 4 -0.22 2.63 -18.91
CA ARG A 4 -1.49 2.08 -19.39
C ARG A 4 -1.94 0.82 -18.66
N SER A 5 -1.05 0.13 -17.94
CA SER A 5 -1.40 -1.09 -17.21
C SER A 5 -0.41 -1.38 -16.07
N GLY A 6 -0.84 -2.15 -15.09
CA GLY A 6 0.03 -2.65 -14.02
C GLY A 6 1.19 -3.52 -14.53
N VAL A 7 1.03 -4.11 -15.70
CA VAL A 7 2.07 -4.91 -16.37
C VAL A 7 3.26 -4.03 -16.78
N ASP A 8 3.00 -2.84 -17.38
CA ASP A 8 4.06 -1.92 -17.78
C ASP A 8 4.87 -1.39 -16.59
N VAL A 9 4.20 -1.14 -15.47
CA VAL A 9 4.86 -0.73 -14.22
C VAL A 9 5.71 -1.88 -13.67
N GLY A 10 5.19 -3.10 -13.67
CA GLY A 10 5.92 -4.30 -13.23
C GLY A 10 7.20 -4.52 -14.04
N ILE A 11 7.15 -4.38 -15.36
CA ILE A 11 8.32 -4.52 -16.25
C ILE A 11 9.40 -3.50 -15.91
N ARG A 12 9.04 -2.23 -15.66
CA ARG A 12 10.01 -1.18 -15.30
C ARG A 12 10.67 -1.42 -13.97
N ILE A 13 9.92 -1.91 -12.99
CA ILE A 13 10.47 -2.24 -11.68
C ILE A 13 11.37 -3.48 -11.78
N LEU A 14 11.02 -4.45 -12.63
CA LEU A 14 11.88 -5.58 -12.91
C LEU A 14 13.21 -5.15 -13.57
N GLN A 15 13.18 -4.20 -14.49
CA GLN A 15 14.39 -3.59 -15.05
C GLN A 15 15.24 -2.90 -13.98
N ALA A 16 14.62 -2.11 -13.09
CA ALA A 16 15.32 -1.50 -11.96
C ALA A 16 16.02 -2.57 -11.09
N LYS A 17 15.31 -3.66 -10.76
CA LYS A 17 15.90 -4.80 -10.06
C LYS A 17 17.10 -5.40 -10.79
N GLN A 18 17.03 -5.55 -12.12
CA GLN A 18 18.14 -6.05 -12.95
C GLN A 18 19.35 -5.10 -12.95
N HIS A 19 19.13 -3.80 -12.74
CA HIS A 19 20.18 -2.79 -12.57
C HIS A 19 20.74 -2.70 -11.14
N GLY A 20 20.36 -3.62 -10.25
CA GLY A 20 20.98 -3.76 -8.94
C GLY A 20 20.44 -2.83 -7.86
N VAL A 21 19.20 -2.28 -8.00
CA VAL A 21 18.58 -1.55 -6.88
C VAL A 21 18.11 -2.53 -5.81
N ASP A 22 18.25 -2.14 -4.53
CA ASP A 22 17.92 -2.98 -3.38
C ASP A 22 16.40 -3.05 -3.09
N GLY A 23 15.61 -2.12 -3.62
CA GLY A 23 14.17 -2.06 -3.44
C GLY A 23 13.56 -0.87 -4.16
N VAL A 24 12.24 -0.77 -4.19
CA VAL A 24 11.52 0.36 -4.82
C VAL A 24 10.39 0.87 -3.96
N VAL A 25 10.13 2.19 -4.10
CA VAL A 25 8.93 2.84 -3.58
C VAL A 25 7.90 2.96 -4.70
N VAL A 26 6.75 2.32 -4.51
CA VAL A 26 5.61 2.42 -5.42
C VAL A 26 4.81 3.65 -5.02
N SER A 27 4.85 4.69 -5.85
CA SER A 27 4.29 6.01 -5.55
C SER A 27 3.75 6.70 -6.80
N ASN A 28 2.66 7.45 -6.65
CA ASN A 28 2.20 8.43 -7.64
C ASN A 28 2.35 9.88 -7.14
N HIS A 29 3.18 10.08 -6.12
CA HIS A 29 3.42 11.38 -5.48
C HIS A 29 2.12 12.03 -4.93
N GLY A 30 1.16 11.22 -4.50
CA GLY A 30 -0.15 11.66 -4.01
C GLY A 30 -1.04 12.30 -5.08
N GLY A 31 -0.84 11.96 -6.36
CA GLY A 31 -1.53 12.53 -7.52
C GLY A 31 -1.06 13.95 -7.90
N ARG A 32 -0.03 14.49 -7.25
CA ARG A 32 0.39 15.89 -7.43
C ARG A 32 1.06 16.18 -8.76
N GLN A 33 1.74 15.20 -9.34
CA GLN A 33 2.44 15.37 -10.63
C GLN A 33 1.54 15.03 -11.81
N LEU A 34 0.75 13.96 -11.69
CA LEU A 34 -0.16 13.49 -12.71
C LEU A 34 -1.41 12.89 -12.03
N ASP A 35 -2.50 13.63 -12.05
CA ASP A 35 -3.76 13.26 -11.39
C ASP A 35 -4.37 11.97 -11.98
N THR A 36 -4.18 11.76 -13.28
CA THR A 36 -4.66 10.56 -13.98
C THR A 36 -3.77 9.32 -13.82
N ALA A 37 -2.71 9.40 -13.00
CA ALA A 37 -1.88 8.24 -12.71
C ALA A 37 -2.68 7.21 -11.89
N PRO A 38 -2.48 5.89 -12.14
CA PRO A 38 -3.14 4.85 -11.36
C PRO A 38 -2.76 4.95 -9.87
N SER A 39 -3.65 4.44 -9.02
CA SER A 39 -3.34 4.31 -7.59
C SER A 39 -2.15 3.36 -7.39
N PRO A 40 -1.15 3.74 -6.58
CA PRO A 40 -0.05 2.84 -6.26
C PRO A 40 -0.51 1.52 -5.62
N LEU A 41 -1.60 1.55 -4.86
CA LEU A 41 -2.18 0.36 -4.24
C LEU A 41 -2.68 -0.63 -5.29
N ASP A 42 -3.34 -0.15 -6.35
CA ASP A 42 -3.87 -0.98 -7.44
C ASP A 42 -2.73 -1.66 -8.23
N MET A 43 -1.57 -0.99 -8.31
CA MET A 43 -0.39 -1.53 -9.01
C MET A 43 0.40 -2.53 -8.18
N LEU A 44 0.28 -2.49 -6.86
CA LEU A 44 1.17 -3.19 -5.94
C LEU A 44 1.16 -4.71 -6.14
N ALA A 45 -0.01 -5.31 -6.31
CA ALA A 45 -0.14 -6.76 -6.50
C ALA A 45 0.54 -7.26 -7.79
N ALA A 46 0.38 -6.51 -8.90
CA ALA A 46 1.02 -6.83 -10.17
C ALA A 46 2.54 -6.68 -10.10
N ILE A 47 3.00 -5.62 -9.43
CA ILE A 47 4.43 -5.39 -9.18
C ILE A 47 5.02 -6.53 -8.34
N ARG A 48 4.37 -6.91 -7.24
CA ARG A 48 4.83 -8.01 -6.38
C ARG A 48 4.92 -9.32 -7.16
N SER A 49 3.96 -9.61 -8.02
CA SER A 49 4.01 -10.79 -8.90
C SER A 49 5.20 -10.76 -9.86
N ALA A 50 5.53 -9.60 -10.40
CA ALA A 50 6.64 -9.46 -11.35
C ALA A 50 8.03 -9.58 -10.69
N VAL A 51 8.23 -9.00 -9.49
CA VAL A 51 9.56 -8.95 -8.86
C VAL A 51 9.85 -10.12 -7.91
N GLY A 52 8.83 -10.93 -7.60
CA GLY A 52 8.92 -12.05 -6.67
C GLY A 52 8.77 -11.64 -5.19
N PRO A 53 8.66 -12.61 -4.27
CA PRO A 53 8.26 -12.37 -2.88
C PRO A 53 9.32 -11.61 -2.05
N GLU A 54 10.59 -11.76 -2.35
CA GLU A 54 11.70 -11.29 -1.52
C GLU A 54 12.14 -9.86 -1.83
N PHE A 55 11.79 -9.31 -3.01
CA PHE A 55 12.25 -7.98 -3.40
C PHE A 55 11.56 -6.89 -2.58
N PRO A 56 12.31 -5.99 -1.90
CA PRO A 56 11.71 -4.97 -1.04
C PRO A 56 10.83 -3.98 -1.82
N LEU A 57 9.56 -3.91 -1.43
CA LEU A 57 8.58 -2.96 -1.95
C LEU A 57 8.05 -2.09 -0.81
N MET A 58 8.09 -0.77 -1.00
CA MET A 58 7.43 0.18 -0.12
C MET A 58 6.26 0.83 -0.86
N LEU A 59 5.15 1.03 -0.18
CA LEU A 59 4.01 1.78 -0.72
C LEU A 59 4.06 3.22 -0.21
N ASP A 60 4.00 4.17 -1.10
CA ASP A 60 3.76 5.59 -0.83
C ASP A 60 2.50 6.05 -1.54
N SER A 61 1.89 7.08 -1.02
CA SER A 61 0.66 7.72 -1.50
C SER A 61 -0.63 7.05 -1.04
N GLY A 62 -1.52 7.88 -0.52
CA GLY A 62 -2.86 7.50 -0.11
C GLY A 62 -2.96 6.85 1.28
N VAL A 63 -1.87 6.41 1.89
CA VAL A 63 -1.88 5.76 3.21
C VAL A 63 -2.23 6.79 4.30
N ARG A 64 -3.34 6.56 5.01
CA ARG A 64 -3.87 7.46 6.04
C ARG A 64 -4.26 6.76 7.32
N ARG A 65 -4.56 5.48 7.27
CA ARG A 65 -5.11 4.68 8.37
C ARG A 65 -4.37 3.36 8.54
N GLY A 66 -4.58 2.71 9.68
CA GLY A 66 -4.05 1.37 9.93
C GLY A 66 -4.59 0.31 8.96
N SER A 67 -5.83 0.47 8.48
CA SER A 67 -6.40 -0.38 7.43
C SER A 67 -5.61 -0.33 6.12
N ASP A 68 -5.18 0.86 5.72
CA ASP A 68 -4.42 1.02 4.47
C ASP A 68 -3.08 0.31 4.56
N VAL A 69 -2.44 0.35 5.74
CA VAL A 69 -1.20 -0.39 6.02
C VAL A 69 -1.42 -1.90 5.95
N ALA A 70 -2.51 -2.40 6.55
CA ALA A 70 -2.84 -3.83 6.51
C ALA A 70 -3.10 -4.30 5.07
N ILE A 71 -3.91 -3.56 4.31
CA ILE A 71 -4.22 -3.86 2.90
C ILE A 71 -2.93 -3.83 2.05
N ALA A 72 -2.11 -2.79 2.20
CA ALA A 72 -0.84 -2.69 1.49
C ALA A 72 0.06 -3.90 1.76
N ARG A 73 0.15 -4.34 3.03
CA ARG A 73 0.91 -5.53 3.39
C ARG A 73 0.33 -6.79 2.75
N CYS A 74 -0.98 -6.97 2.79
CA CYS A 74 -1.66 -8.10 2.14
C CYS A 74 -1.41 -8.15 0.63
N LEU A 75 -1.27 -6.99 -0.02
CA LEU A 75 -0.96 -6.87 -1.45
C LEU A 75 0.53 -6.97 -1.76
N GLY A 76 1.39 -7.10 -0.74
CA GLY A 76 2.81 -7.41 -0.91
C GLY A 76 3.79 -6.28 -0.61
N ALA A 77 3.36 -5.16 -0.02
CA ALA A 77 4.31 -4.17 0.50
C ALA A 77 5.05 -4.71 1.73
N ASN A 78 6.33 -4.37 1.85
CA ASN A 78 7.11 -4.64 3.05
C ASN A 78 6.92 -3.54 4.09
N SER A 79 6.68 -2.30 3.64
CA SER A 79 6.44 -1.13 4.48
C SER A 79 5.64 -0.07 3.75
N THR A 80 5.18 0.95 4.47
CA THR A 80 4.43 2.08 3.94
C THR A 80 5.04 3.41 4.37
N LEU A 81 4.90 4.43 3.54
CA LEU A 81 5.33 5.79 3.83
C LEU A 81 4.12 6.68 4.12
N PHE A 82 4.30 7.62 5.04
CA PHE A 82 3.27 8.57 5.46
C PHE A 82 3.72 10.00 5.15
N GLY A 83 2.96 10.70 4.34
CA GLY A 83 3.18 12.12 4.05
C GLY A 83 2.18 12.99 4.81
N ARG A 84 0.98 13.18 4.26
CA ARG A 84 -0.03 14.11 4.79
C ARG A 84 -0.46 13.85 6.25
N PRO A 85 -0.63 12.63 6.75
CA PRO A 85 -1.00 12.41 8.14
C PRO A 85 0.01 13.00 9.14
N THR A 86 1.29 12.78 8.88
CA THR A 86 2.36 13.36 9.74
C THR A 86 2.48 14.86 9.57
N LEU A 87 2.29 15.40 8.34
CA LEU A 87 2.28 16.83 8.08
C LEU A 87 1.17 17.55 8.85
N PHE A 88 -0.06 17.00 8.85
CA PHE A 88 -1.15 17.55 9.65
C PHE A 88 -0.88 17.45 11.15
N GLY A 89 -0.23 16.37 11.60
CA GLY A 89 0.23 16.25 12.97
C GLY A 89 1.20 17.37 13.35
N VAL A 90 2.20 17.62 12.51
CA VAL A 90 3.15 18.73 12.70
C VAL A 90 2.45 20.07 12.75
N ALA A 91 1.52 20.34 11.84
CA ALA A 91 0.77 21.58 11.80
C ALA A 91 -0.09 21.80 13.06
N ALA A 92 -0.61 20.73 13.65
CA ALA A 92 -1.45 20.79 14.84
C ALA A 92 -0.66 20.97 16.16
N ALA A 93 0.48 20.26 16.31
CA ALA A 93 1.22 20.22 17.58
C ALA A 93 2.72 19.89 17.39
N GLY A 94 3.34 20.30 16.30
CA GLY A 94 4.76 20.09 16.06
C GLY A 94 5.17 18.62 16.08
N GLU A 95 6.31 18.33 16.66
CA GLU A 95 6.85 16.96 16.77
C GLU A 95 5.88 16.00 17.49
N GLN A 96 5.27 16.45 18.57
CA GLN A 96 4.32 15.64 19.34
C GLN A 96 3.08 15.27 18.50
N GLY A 97 2.62 16.20 17.66
CA GLY A 97 1.51 15.94 16.73
C GLY A 97 1.87 14.91 15.66
N ALA A 98 3.08 14.97 15.09
CA ALA A 98 3.57 13.95 14.16
C ALA A 98 3.67 12.57 14.82
N ALA A 99 4.25 12.51 16.03
CA ALA A 99 4.35 11.27 16.80
C ALA A 99 2.95 10.69 17.11
N ARG A 100 2.01 11.55 17.48
CA ARG A 100 0.62 11.14 17.74
C ARG A 100 -0.08 10.59 16.50
N ALA A 101 0.12 11.20 15.34
CA ALA A 101 -0.43 10.73 14.07
C ALA A 101 0.04 9.30 13.75
N LEU A 102 1.34 9.03 13.87
CA LEU A 102 1.90 7.69 13.67
C LEU A 102 1.38 6.68 14.71
N GLN A 103 1.27 7.11 15.97
CA GLN A 103 0.72 6.28 17.04
C GLN A 103 -0.73 5.86 16.76
N LEU A 104 -1.56 6.77 16.27
CA LEU A 104 -2.95 6.47 15.90
C LEU A 104 -3.04 5.42 14.80
N VAL A 105 -2.25 5.58 13.73
CA VAL A 105 -2.20 4.59 12.63
C VAL A 105 -1.75 3.22 13.15
N ARG A 106 -0.74 3.20 14.01
CA ARG A 106 -0.26 1.95 14.62
C ARG A 106 -1.34 1.29 15.48
N GLN A 107 -2.05 2.04 16.32
CA GLN A 107 -3.13 1.53 17.17
C GLN A 107 -4.28 0.97 16.33
N GLU A 108 -4.65 1.64 15.23
CA GLU A 108 -5.65 1.14 14.29
C GLU A 108 -5.19 -0.19 13.64
N LEU A 109 -3.95 -0.27 13.17
CA LEU A 109 -3.39 -1.48 12.59
C LEU A 109 -3.42 -2.64 13.59
N GLU A 110 -2.94 -2.43 14.81
CA GLU A 110 -2.95 -3.45 15.86
C GLU A 110 -4.37 -3.91 16.20
N THR A 111 -5.34 -2.99 16.20
CA THR A 111 -6.75 -3.32 16.43
C THR A 111 -7.31 -4.18 15.31
N ILE A 112 -7.07 -3.82 14.06
CA ILE A 112 -7.49 -4.58 12.89
C ILE A 112 -6.90 -5.97 12.92
N MET A 113 -5.58 -6.09 13.15
CA MET A 113 -4.90 -7.38 13.21
C MET A 113 -5.50 -8.30 14.29
N ARG A 114 -5.87 -7.76 15.46
CA ARG A 114 -6.58 -8.53 16.49
C ARG A 114 -7.96 -8.98 16.04
N GLN A 115 -8.73 -8.11 15.39
CA GLN A 115 -10.08 -8.41 14.91
C GLN A 115 -10.10 -9.52 13.83
N ILE A 116 -9.10 -9.53 12.94
CA ILE A 116 -8.98 -10.55 11.90
C ILE A 116 -8.18 -11.79 12.34
N GLY A 117 -7.73 -11.85 13.59
CA GLY A 117 -6.97 -12.98 14.11
C GLY A 117 -5.55 -13.12 13.55
N CYS A 118 -4.96 -12.06 13.02
CA CYS A 118 -3.60 -12.07 12.49
C CYS A 118 -2.58 -11.77 13.60
N PRO A 119 -1.71 -12.73 13.98
CA PRO A 119 -0.84 -12.57 15.16
C PRO A 119 0.35 -11.64 14.95
N THR A 120 0.82 -11.47 13.71
CA THR A 120 1.98 -10.62 13.40
C THR A 120 1.84 -9.96 12.04
N PHE A 121 2.42 -8.76 11.89
CA PHE A 121 2.40 -8.00 10.63
C PHE A 121 2.93 -8.80 9.43
N HIS A 122 3.97 -9.62 9.64
CA HIS A 122 4.56 -10.42 8.57
C HIS A 122 3.67 -11.55 8.06
N LYS A 123 2.66 -11.94 8.83
CA LYS A 123 1.67 -12.96 8.43
C LYS A 123 0.47 -12.40 7.68
N LEU A 124 0.35 -11.08 7.57
CA LEU A 124 -0.65 -10.47 6.70
C LEU A 124 -0.34 -10.83 5.24
N ASP A 125 -1.29 -11.49 4.59
CA ASP A 125 -1.23 -11.89 3.18
C ASP A 125 -2.61 -11.74 2.51
N ARG A 126 -2.71 -12.13 1.24
CA ARG A 126 -3.94 -11.97 0.45
C ARG A 126 -5.14 -12.75 1.00
N ALA A 127 -4.96 -13.77 1.82
CA ALA A 127 -6.06 -14.53 2.41
C ALA A 127 -6.89 -13.72 3.41
N TYR A 128 -6.36 -12.60 3.92
CA TYR A 128 -7.08 -11.66 4.77
C TYR A 128 -7.88 -10.62 3.98
N LEU A 129 -7.77 -10.58 2.66
CA LEU A 129 -8.54 -9.66 1.83
C LEU A 129 -9.77 -10.37 1.30
N TRP A 130 -10.91 -9.67 1.35
CA TRP A 130 -12.08 -10.11 0.62
C TRP A 130 -11.77 -10.03 -0.89
N ALA A 131 -11.80 -11.16 -1.56
CA ALA A 131 -11.74 -11.22 -3.01
C ALA A 131 -13.18 -11.42 -3.51
N ASP A 132 -13.67 -10.46 -4.25
CA ASP A 132 -14.94 -10.61 -4.98
C ASP A 132 -14.65 -11.51 -6.19
N THR A 133 -14.54 -12.82 -5.91
CA THR A 133 -14.24 -13.85 -6.93
C THR A 133 -15.47 -14.66 -7.33
N ASP A 134 -16.64 -14.34 -6.75
CA ASP A 134 -17.88 -15.04 -7.07
C ASP A 134 -18.70 -14.24 -8.10
N PRO A 135 -18.73 -14.67 -9.38
CA PRO A 135 -19.56 -14.02 -10.38
C PRO A 135 -21.07 -14.11 -10.08
N SER A 136 -21.49 -14.82 -9.03
CA SER A 136 -22.90 -14.92 -8.62
C SER A 136 -23.37 -13.71 -7.79
N HIS A 137 -22.47 -12.82 -7.34
CA HIS A 137 -22.83 -11.59 -6.61
C HIS A 137 -23.20 -10.40 -7.51
N ASP A 138 -23.09 -10.53 -8.83
CA ASP A 138 -23.51 -9.47 -9.79
C ASP A 138 -25.03 -9.40 -10.00
N THR A 139 -25.81 -10.19 -9.27
CA THR A 139 -27.29 -10.16 -9.30
C THR A 139 -27.88 -9.60 -8.00
N ILE A 140 -27.48 -8.41 -7.59
CA ILE A 140 -28.36 -7.56 -6.79
C ILE A 140 -29.11 -6.69 -7.81
N ASP A 141 -30.33 -7.12 -8.10
CA ASP A 141 -31.29 -6.40 -8.93
C ASP A 141 -31.35 -4.92 -8.56
N ARG A 142 -31.22 -4.08 -9.58
CA ARG A 142 -31.48 -2.66 -9.52
C ARG A 142 -32.97 -2.38 -9.55
#